data_092abc24c247b5b4623e31e5146d5ec3
#
_entry.id   092abc24c247b5b4623e31e5146d5ec3
#
_cell.length_a   1.000
_cell.length_b   1.000
_cell.length_c   1.000
_cell.angle_alpha   90.00
_cell.angle_beta   90.00
_cell.angle_gamma   90.00
#
_symmetry.space_group_name_H-M   'P 1'
#
loop_
_entity.id
_entity.type
_entity.pdbx_description
1 polymer ?
#
loop_
_entity_poly.entity_id
_entity_poly.type
_entity_poly.pdbx_seq_one_letter_code
_entity_poly.pdbx_strand_id
1 'polypeptide(L)'
;MEQIYARLRKRARQIVSLYPAPDFYQDNSFATELSRQYFETNPVIAELLRFVAKNIEDDFGHGLEHAIKVAVEAGALMIIENKLVGYSDDLNSRRIIIVQCAGLLHDIQRKQKNHAILGADYARKVLKIYPLNPDEVEDIYWAIRNHEAFKSTVEVNISKKLLLHTKKIRISEICNYYNKCANSALMTFN
;
A
#
# COMPACT_ATOMS: atom_id res chain seq x y z
N MET A 1 8.37 -14.49 24.20
CA MET A 1 8.88 -13.96 22.91
C MET A 1 8.33 -12.59 22.58
N GLU A 2 7.03 -12.36 22.71
CA GLU A 2 6.35 -11.09 22.37
C GLU A 2 6.94 -9.84 23.06
N GLN A 3 7.28 -9.92 24.37
CA GLN A 3 7.89 -8.81 25.11
C GLN A 3 9.30 -8.44 24.62
N ILE A 4 10.07 -9.41 24.12
CA ILE A 4 11.40 -9.17 23.58
C ILE A 4 11.27 -8.41 22.25
N TYR A 5 10.38 -8.85 21.38
CA TYR A 5 10.10 -8.16 20.11
C TYR A 5 9.57 -6.74 20.32
N ALA A 6 8.67 -6.52 21.28
CA ALA A 6 8.18 -5.18 21.60
C ALA A 6 9.32 -4.24 22.04
N ARG A 7 10.26 -4.73 22.87
CA ARG A 7 11.45 -3.97 23.29
C ARG A 7 12.41 -3.69 22.14
N LEU A 8 12.68 -4.68 21.29
CA LEU A 8 13.53 -4.51 20.10
C LEU A 8 12.94 -3.48 19.15
N ARG A 9 11.63 -3.57 18.86
CA ARG A 9 10.92 -2.61 18.01
C ARG A 9 10.95 -1.19 18.59
N LYS A 10 10.70 -1.05 19.89
CA LYS A 10 10.81 0.25 20.57
C LYS A 10 12.22 0.83 20.42
N ARG A 11 13.25 -0.01 20.62
CA ARG A 11 14.64 0.42 20.48
C ARG A 11 14.99 0.80 19.04
N ALA A 12 14.57 0.02 18.06
CA ALA A 12 14.75 0.34 16.64
C ALA A 12 14.10 1.68 16.28
N ARG A 13 12.85 1.92 16.70
CA ARG A 13 12.17 3.22 16.49
C ARG A 13 12.93 4.37 17.15
N GLN A 14 13.48 4.19 18.36
CA GLN A 14 14.30 5.21 19.03
C GLN A 14 15.58 5.51 18.24
N ILE A 15 16.25 4.49 17.70
CA ILE A 15 17.45 4.68 16.88
C ILE A 15 17.09 5.44 15.61
N VAL A 16 16.06 4.99 14.88
CA VAL A 16 15.62 5.65 13.64
C VAL A 16 15.22 7.11 13.86
N SER A 17 14.60 7.44 15.01
CA SER A 17 14.20 8.82 15.32
C SER A 17 15.38 9.78 15.57
N LEU A 18 16.61 9.28 15.71
CA LEU A 18 17.82 10.11 15.82
C LEU A 18 18.35 10.58 14.44
N TYR A 19 17.85 10.00 13.37
CA TYR A 19 18.24 10.35 12.02
C TYR A 19 17.19 11.24 11.35
N PRO A 20 17.59 12.12 10.42
CA PRO A 20 16.64 12.92 9.67
C PRO A 20 15.69 12.01 8.87
N ALA A 21 14.49 12.49 8.63
CA ALA A 21 13.57 11.80 7.73
C ALA A 21 14.22 11.67 6.34
N PRO A 22 14.01 10.55 5.62
CA PRO A 22 14.49 10.39 4.25
C PRO A 22 14.09 11.57 3.37
N ASP A 23 14.99 11.99 2.47
CA ASP A 23 14.80 13.12 1.55
C ASP A 23 13.47 13.02 0.77
N PHE A 24 13.05 11.80 0.46
CA PHE A 24 11.75 11.55 -0.17
C PHE A 24 10.59 12.31 0.49
N TYR A 25 10.53 12.35 1.81
CA TYR A 25 9.42 13.01 2.53
C TYR A 25 9.54 14.53 2.51
N GLN A 26 10.76 15.07 2.39
CA GLN A 26 11.00 16.49 2.25
C GLN A 26 10.69 16.95 0.82
N ASP A 27 11.22 16.24 -0.17
CA ASP A 27 11.07 16.56 -1.58
C ASP A 27 9.64 16.38 -2.09
N ASN A 28 8.90 15.43 -1.49
CA ASN A 28 7.53 15.06 -1.88
C ASN A 28 6.51 15.33 -0.77
N SER A 29 6.75 16.33 0.09
CA SER A 29 5.86 16.66 1.22
C SER A 29 4.43 16.96 0.76
N PHE A 30 4.27 17.68 -0.35
CA PHE A 30 2.96 17.95 -0.95
C PHE A 30 2.21 16.67 -1.34
N ALA A 31 2.88 15.70 -1.98
CA ALA A 31 2.24 14.45 -2.38
C ALA A 31 1.84 13.61 -1.16
N THR A 32 2.67 13.60 -0.12
CA THR A 32 2.38 12.89 1.14
C THR A 32 1.18 13.51 1.85
N GLU A 33 1.12 14.83 1.95
CA GLU A 33 0.02 15.54 2.60
C GLU A 33 -1.30 15.37 1.81
N LEU A 34 -1.25 15.51 0.49
CA LEU A 34 -2.43 15.31 -0.36
C LEU A 34 -2.94 13.86 -0.26
N SER A 35 -2.04 12.86 -0.26
CA SER A 35 -2.43 11.47 -0.06
C SER A 35 -3.09 11.25 1.30
N ARG A 36 -2.56 11.87 2.36
CA ARG A 36 -3.16 11.83 3.71
C ARG A 36 -4.56 12.43 3.70
N GLN A 37 -4.75 13.57 3.05
CA GLN A 37 -6.06 14.19 2.92
C GLN A 37 -7.07 13.28 2.22
N TYR A 38 -6.68 12.63 1.11
CA TYR A 38 -7.54 11.62 0.45
C TYR A 38 -7.88 10.47 1.40
N PHE A 39 -6.89 9.98 2.13
CA PHE A 39 -7.07 8.88 3.08
C PHE A 39 -8.06 9.22 4.19
N GLU A 40 -8.00 10.42 4.73
CA GLU A 40 -8.83 10.87 5.86
C GLU A 40 -10.25 11.29 5.44
N THR A 41 -10.42 11.80 4.22
CA THR A 41 -11.70 12.38 3.77
C THR A 41 -12.53 11.47 2.88
N ASN A 42 -11.92 10.45 2.27
CA ASN A 42 -12.65 9.60 1.33
C ASN A 42 -13.54 8.58 2.05
N PRO A 43 -14.86 8.53 1.76
CA PRO A 43 -15.80 7.64 2.45
C PRO A 43 -15.52 6.15 2.22
N VAL A 44 -15.04 5.77 1.04
CA VAL A 44 -14.67 4.37 0.73
C VAL A 44 -13.51 3.93 1.61
N ILE A 45 -12.48 4.78 1.74
CA ILE A 45 -11.31 4.51 2.59
C ILE A 45 -11.73 4.46 4.07
N ALA A 46 -12.56 5.39 4.53
CA ALA A 46 -13.03 5.41 5.91
C ALA A 46 -13.83 4.14 6.30
N GLU A 47 -14.66 3.65 5.40
CA GLU A 47 -15.41 2.41 5.62
C GLU A 47 -14.49 1.18 5.59
N LEU A 48 -13.58 1.11 4.62
CA LEU A 48 -12.61 0.03 4.51
C LEU A 48 -11.66 0.00 5.70
N LEU A 49 -11.21 1.16 6.18
CA LEU A 49 -10.37 1.27 7.37
C LEU A 49 -11.07 0.68 8.61
N ARG A 50 -12.35 0.98 8.80
CA ARG A 50 -13.15 0.40 9.90
C ARG A 50 -13.26 -1.13 9.79
N PHE A 51 -13.39 -1.63 8.57
CA PHE A 51 -13.38 -3.08 8.31
C PHE A 51 -12.01 -3.68 8.62
N VAL A 52 -10.92 -3.09 8.12
CA VAL A 52 -9.55 -3.57 8.35
C VAL A 52 -9.20 -3.54 9.84
N ALA A 53 -9.55 -2.47 10.57
CA ALA A 53 -9.28 -2.35 12.00
C ALA A 53 -9.92 -3.48 12.84
N LYS A 54 -11.03 -4.05 12.38
CA LYS A 54 -11.71 -5.17 13.05
C LYS A 54 -11.15 -6.55 12.67
N ASN A 55 -10.49 -6.67 11.53
CA ASN A 55 -10.14 -7.96 10.94
C ASN A 55 -8.64 -8.19 10.78
N ILE A 56 -7.81 -7.13 10.85
CA ILE A 56 -6.37 -7.27 10.77
C ILE A 56 -5.80 -7.71 12.11
N GLU A 57 -4.88 -8.66 12.06
CA GLU A 57 -4.14 -9.09 13.24
C GLU A 57 -2.73 -8.50 13.22
N ASP A 58 -2.23 -8.00 14.35
CA ASP A 58 -0.84 -7.58 14.44
C ASP A 58 0.08 -8.81 14.45
N ASP A 59 0.95 -8.89 13.47
CA ASP A 59 2.01 -9.89 13.36
C ASP A 59 3.35 -9.18 13.15
N PHE A 60 4.15 -9.12 14.21
CA PHE A 60 5.46 -8.46 14.20
C PHE A 60 5.48 -7.01 13.67
N GLY A 61 4.40 -6.27 13.87
CA GLY A 61 4.27 -4.88 13.42
C GLY A 61 3.60 -4.69 12.07
N HIS A 62 3.08 -5.77 11.50
CA HIS A 62 2.24 -5.76 10.30
C HIS A 62 0.75 -5.64 10.67
N GLY A 63 0.43 -4.77 11.64
CA GLY A 63 -0.93 -4.48 12.06
C GLY A 63 -1.50 -3.23 11.40
N LEU A 64 -2.54 -2.65 12.03
CA LEU A 64 -3.29 -1.52 11.49
C LEU A 64 -2.42 -0.29 11.20
N GLU A 65 -1.50 0.07 12.10
CA GLU A 65 -0.59 1.22 11.87
C GLU A 65 0.25 1.05 10.61
N HIS A 66 0.75 -0.16 10.37
CA HIS A 66 1.51 -0.48 9.16
C HIS A 66 0.62 -0.35 7.91
N ALA A 67 -0.57 -0.92 7.93
CA ALA A 67 -1.50 -0.86 6.81
C ALA A 67 -1.88 0.59 6.44
N ILE A 68 -2.15 1.43 7.44
CA ILE A 68 -2.42 2.88 7.25
C ILE A 68 -1.20 3.56 6.61
N LYS A 69 -0.01 3.32 7.16
CA LYS A 69 1.22 3.91 6.63
C LYS A 69 1.44 3.52 5.17
N VAL A 70 1.34 2.23 4.85
CA VAL A 70 1.49 1.74 3.47
C VAL A 70 0.45 2.36 2.54
N ALA A 71 -0.80 2.48 2.96
CA ALA A 71 -1.86 3.10 2.15
C ALA A 71 -1.56 4.56 1.82
N VAL A 72 -1.17 5.37 2.83
CA VAL A 72 -0.84 6.79 2.63
C VAL A 72 0.38 6.96 1.73
N GLU A 73 1.43 6.19 1.94
CA GLU A 73 2.66 6.30 1.16
C GLU A 73 2.50 5.81 -0.29
N ALA A 74 1.74 4.73 -0.49
CA ALA A 74 1.38 4.28 -1.84
C ALA A 74 0.54 5.34 -2.59
N GLY A 75 -0.38 6.02 -1.90
CA GLY A 75 -1.11 7.15 -2.45
C GLY A 75 -0.20 8.32 -2.83
N ALA A 76 0.80 8.64 -2.02
CA ALA A 76 1.78 9.69 -2.34
C ALA A 76 2.59 9.35 -3.61
N LEU A 77 3.06 8.11 -3.74
CA LEU A 77 3.74 7.64 -4.95
C LEU A 77 2.81 7.72 -6.17
N MET A 78 1.54 7.35 -6.02
CA MET A 78 0.55 7.45 -7.10
C MET A 78 0.32 8.90 -7.55
N ILE A 79 0.31 9.87 -6.63
CA ILE A 79 0.19 11.30 -6.93
C ILE A 79 1.39 11.77 -7.76
N ILE A 80 2.61 11.37 -7.37
CA ILE A 80 3.82 11.71 -8.11
C ILE A 80 3.76 11.16 -9.54
N GLU A 81 3.40 9.89 -9.70
CA GLU A 81 3.26 9.23 -10.99
C GLU A 81 2.18 9.88 -11.86
N ASN A 82 1.02 10.14 -11.30
CA ASN A 82 -0.08 10.79 -12.01
C ASN A 82 0.33 12.16 -12.56
N LYS A 83 1.11 12.93 -11.78
CA LYS A 83 1.65 14.23 -12.19
C LYS A 83 2.59 14.12 -13.39
N LEU A 84 3.41 13.07 -13.44
CA LEU A 84 4.33 12.83 -14.56
C LEU A 84 3.60 12.48 -15.86
N VAL A 85 2.46 11.81 -15.75
CA VAL A 85 1.68 11.35 -16.93
C VAL A 85 0.64 12.37 -17.39
N GLY A 86 0.16 13.25 -16.50
CA GLY A 86 -0.83 14.27 -16.83
C GLY A 86 -2.25 13.75 -17.03
N TYR A 87 -2.70 12.85 -16.13
CA TYR A 87 -4.08 12.36 -16.13
C TYR A 87 -5.09 13.44 -15.73
N SER A 88 -6.37 13.23 -16.07
CA SER A 88 -7.47 14.05 -15.55
C SER A 88 -7.61 13.90 -14.03
N ASP A 89 -8.15 14.93 -13.37
CA ASP A 89 -8.31 14.95 -11.91
C ASP A 89 -9.19 13.80 -11.40
N ASP A 90 -10.26 13.45 -12.13
CA ASP A 90 -11.13 12.33 -11.79
C ASP A 90 -10.37 11.00 -11.80
N LEU A 91 -9.56 10.77 -12.84
CA LEU A 91 -8.75 9.56 -12.95
C LEU A 91 -7.66 9.55 -11.88
N ASN A 92 -7.02 10.68 -11.61
CA ASN A 92 -6.03 10.84 -10.55
C ASN A 92 -6.61 10.45 -9.19
N SER A 93 -7.75 11.04 -8.84
CA SER A 93 -8.45 10.77 -7.58
C SER A 93 -8.81 9.28 -7.45
N ARG A 94 -9.30 8.69 -8.52
CA ARG A 94 -9.70 7.30 -8.56
C ARG A 94 -8.52 6.35 -8.34
N ARG A 95 -7.39 6.61 -9.00
CA ARG A 95 -6.14 5.83 -8.86
C ARG A 95 -5.57 5.88 -7.45
N ILE A 96 -5.64 7.05 -6.79
CA ILE A 96 -5.21 7.21 -5.40
C ILE A 96 -6.05 6.33 -4.47
N ILE A 97 -7.37 6.33 -4.62
CA ILE A 97 -8.28 5.51 -3.82
C ILE A 97 -7.97 4.01 -4.00
N ILE A 98 -7.76 3.55 -5.24
CA ILE A 98 -7.45 2.15 -5.56
C ILE A 98 -6.17 1.71 -4.84
N VAL A 99 -5.10 2.49 -4.94
CA VAL A 99 -3.83 2.10 -4.32
C VAL A 99 -3.88 2.17 -2.79
N GLN A 100 -4.66 3.09 -2.23
CA GLN A 100 -4.88 3.15 -0.77
C GLN A 100 -5.70 1.95 -0.27
N CYS A 101 -6.72 1.50 -1.02
CA CYS A 101 -7.43 0.26 -0.72
C CYS A 101 -6.50 -0.95 -0.73
N ALA A 102 -5.62 -1.05 -1.73
CA ALA A 102 -4.62 -2.12 -1.79
C ALA A 102 -3.68 -2.08 -0.59
N GLY A 103 -3.18 -0.89 -0.22
CA GLY A 103 -2.32 -0.70 0.95
C GLY A 103 -2.99 -1.09 2.27
N LEU A 104 -4.29 -0.78 2.44
CA LEU A 104 -5.03 -1.18 3.64
C LEU A 104 -5.21 -2.71 3.75
N LEU A 105 -5.36 -3.40 2.63
CA LEU A 105 -5.72 -4.83 2.60
C LEU A 105 -4.53 -5.77 2.38
N HIS A 106 -3.33 -5.27 2.06
CA HIS A 106 -2.23 -6.12 1.59
C HIS A 106 -1.83 -7.23 2.59
N ASP A 107 -1.86 -6.94 3.87
CA ASP A 107 -1.49 -7.85 4.95
C ASP A 107 -2.69 -8.39 5.76
N ILE A 108 -3.93 -8.29 5.23
CA ILE A 108 -5.15 -8.72 5.93
C ILE A 108 -5.15 -10.19 6.33
N GLN A 109 -4.36 -11.04 5.66
CA GLN A 109 -4.18 -12.46 5.95
C GLN A 109 -2.73 -12.78 6.35
N ARG A 110 -2.00 -11.83 6.96
CA ARG A 110 -0.55 -11.90 7.24
C ARG A 110 -0.08 -13.19 7.91
N LYS A 111 -0.84 -13.75 8.83
CA LYS A 111 -0.49 -14.98 9.55
C LYS A 111 -0.55 -16.25 8.69
N GLN A 112 -1.13 -16.19 7.50
CA GLN A 112 -1.23 -17.34 6.60
C GLN A 112 0.05 -17.52 5.78
N LYS A 113 0.47 -18.79 5.56
CA LYS A 113 1.70 -19.12 4.80
C LYS A 113 1.78 -18.46 3.42
N ASN A 114 0.65 -18.30 2.74
CA ASN A 114 0.54 -17.67 1.42
C ASN A 114 -0.31 -16.40 1.50
N HIS A 115 -0.01 -15.55 2.50
CA HIS A 115 -0.86 -14.40 2.85
C HIS A 115 -1.14 -13.45 1.68
N ALA A 116 -0.19 -13.25 0.76
CA ALA A 116 -0.38 -12.41 -0.41
C ALA A 116 -1.48 -12.95 -1.34
N ILE A 117 -1.51 -14.27 -1.58
CA ILE A 117 -2.52 -14.91 -2.42
C ILE A 117 -3.87 -14.93 -1.68
N LEU A 118 -3.88 -15.43 -0.46
CA LEU A 118 -5.10 -15.53 0.35
C LEU A 118 -5.67 -14.15 0.68
N GLY A 119 -4.81 -13.17 0.95
CA GLY A 119 -5.21 -11.77 1.16
C GLY A 119 -5.84 -11.15 -0.07
N ALA A 120 -5.28 -11.40 -1.26
CA ALA A 120 -5.86 -10.93 -2.53
C ALA A 120 -7.24 -11.55 -2.79
N ASP A 121 -7.38 -12.87 -2.61
CA ASP A 121 -8.67 -13.56 -2.77
C ASP A 121 -9.71 -13.07 -1.73
N TYR A 122 -9.28 -12.80 -0.51
CA TYR A 122 -10.13 -12.25 0.53
C TYR A 122 -10.55 -10.81 0.21
N ALA A 123 -9.61 -9.96 -0.19
CA ALA A 123 -9.87 -8.58 -0.59
C ALA A 123 -10.89 -8.49 -1.74
N ARG A 124 -10.76 -9.34 -2.77
CA ARG A 124 -11.72 -9.41 -3.89
C ARG A 124 -13.15 -9.74 -3.42
N LYS A 125 -13.31 -10.55 -2.38
CA LYS A 125 -14.62 -10.85 -1.81
C LYS A 125 -15.18 -9.67 -1.02
N VAL A 126 -14.36 -9.06 -0.18
CA VAL A 126 -14.72 -7.91 0.66
C VAL A 126 -15.13 -6.71 -0.20
N LEU A 127 -14.37 -6.42 -1.24
CA LEU A 127 -14.56 -5.23 -2.07
C LEU A 127 -15.83 -5.26 -2.95
N LYS A 128 -16.53 -6.38 -3.05
CA LYS A 128 -17.78 -6.49 -3.82
C LYS A 128 -18.90 -5.55 -3.36
N ILE A 129 -18.87 -5.15 -2.09
CA ILE A 129 -19.90 -4.26 -1.51
C ILE A 129 -19.52 -2.79 -1.57
N TYR A 130 -18.29 -2.48 -2.02
CA TYR A 130 -17.80 -1.12 -2.13
C TYR A 130 -18.07 -0.55 -3.54
N PRO A 131 -18.20 0.78 -3.70
CA PRO A 131 -18.46 1.42 -4.98
C PRO A 131 -17.20 1.45 -5.88
N LEU A 132 -16.66 0.26 -6.14
CA LEU A 132 -15.54 0.00 -7.03
C LEU A 132 -16.02 -0.79 -8.24
N ASN A 133 -15.54 -0.46 -9.43
CA ASN A 133 -15.84 -1.25 -10.61
C ASN A 133 -15.00 -2.54 -10.65
N PRO A 134 -15.38 -3.55 -11.46
CA PRO A 134 -14.66 -4.82 -11.51
C PRO A 134 -13.17 -4.71 -11.86
N ASP A 135 -12.78 -3.77 -12.74
CA ASP A 135 -11.39 -3.58 -13.14
C ASP A 135 -10.56 -3.02 -11.97
N GLU A 136 -11.14 -2.10 -11.19
CA GLU A 136 -10.50 -1.55 -9.99
C GLU A 136 -10.30 -2.60 -8.90
N VAL A 137 -11.29 -3.47 -8.69
CA VAL A 137 -11.17 -4.60 -7.77
C VAL A 137 -10.07 -5.56 -8.22
N GLU A 138 -9.96 -5.78 -9.52
CA GLU A 138 -8.91 -6.61 -10.11
C GLU A 138 -7.52 -5.98 -9.96
N ASP A 139 -7.39 -4.67 -10.14
CA ASP A 139 -6.14 -3.93 -9.90
C ASP A 139 -5.69 -4.05 -8.44
N ILE A 140 -6.61 -3.90 -7.48
CA ILE A 140 -6.35 -4.08 -6.05
C ILE A 140 -5.91 -5.53 -5.76
N TYR A 141 -6.62 -6.51 -6.33
CA TYR A 141 -6.29 -7.92 -6.20
C TYR A 141 -4.84 -8.21 -6.62
N TRP A 142 -4.44 -7.76 -7.81
CA TRP A 142 -3.10 -8.01 -8.31
C TRP A 142 -2.02 -7.24 -7.56
N ALA A 143 -2.33 -6.04 -7.06
CA ALA A 143 -1.43 -5.31 -6.19
C ALA A 143 -1.14 -6.10 -4.90
N ILE A 144 -2.18 -6.62 -4.25
CA ILE A 144 -2.04 -7.42 -3.04
C ILE A 144 -1.33 -8.75 -3.33
N ARG A 145 -1.71 -9.44 -4.41
CA ARG A 145 -1.11 -10.73 -4.78
C ARG A 145 0.39 -10.67 -5.02
N ASN A 146 0.89 -9.55 -5.52
CA ASN A 146 2.28 -9.35 -5.93
C ASN A 146 3.07 -8.42 -4.99
N HIS A 147 2.59 -8.15 -3.77
CA HIS A 147 3.25 -7.19 -2.88
C HIS A 147 4.56 -7.72 -2.27
N GLU A 148 4.78 -9.03 -2.23
CA GLU A 148 5.99 -9.63 -1.67
C GLU A 148 7.18 -9.46 -2.65
N ALA A 149 8.11 -8.55 -2.32
CA ALA A 149 9.22 -8.13 -3.20
C ALA A 149 10.21 -9.24 -3.60
N PHE A 150 10.26 -10.33 -2.85
CA PHE A 150 11.24 -11.41 -3.04
C PHE A 150 10.67 -12.66 -3.71
N LYS A 151 9.37 -12.66 -4.01
CA LYS A 151 8.73 -13.74 -4.77
C LYS A 151 8.62 -13.35 -6.23
N SER A 152 8.75 -14.31 -7.14
CA SER A 152 8.53 -14.07 -8.57
C SER A 152 7.11 -13.53 -8.78
N THR A 153 7.02 -12.36 -9.38
CA THR A 153 5.74 -11.75 -9.75
C THR A 153 5.12 -12.57 -10.88
N VAL A 154 3.84 -12.91 -10.74
CA VAL A 154 3.06 -13.44 -11.85
C VAL A 154 2.83 -12.31 -12.84
N GLU A 155 3.25 -12.47 -14.10
CA GLU A 155 2.93 -11.51 -15.15
C GLU A 155 1.41 -11.42 -15.31
N VAL A 156 0.90 -10.21 -15.16
CA VAL A 156 -0.53 -9.94 -15.28
C VAL A 156 -0.79 -9.41 -16.69
N ASN A 157 -1.63 -10.10 -17.44
CA ASN A 157 -2.32 -9.51 -18.58
C ASN A 157 -3.42 -8.57 -18.03
N ILE A 158 -2.99 -7.39 -17.61
CA ILE A 158 -3.93 -6.33 -17.21
C ILE A 158 -4.74 -5.97 -18.45
N SER A 159 -6.06 -5.90 -18.30
CA SER A 159 -6.97 -5.59 -19.39
C SER A 159 -6.47 -4.40 -20.20
N LYS A 160 -6.37 -4.56 -21.52
CA LYS A 160 -5.82 -3.57 -22.47
C LYS A 160 -6.44 -2.16 -22.35
N LYS A 161 -7.55 -2.01 -21.65
CA LYS A 161 -8.29 -0.77 -21.52
C LYS A 161 -7.66 0.24 -20.53
N LEU A 162 -7.03 -0.22 -19.47
CA LEU A 162 -6.30 0.64 -18.54
C LEU A 162 -4.86 0.89 -19.03
N LEU A 163 -4.33 0.00 -19.85
CA LEU A 163 -2.97 0.05 -20.41
C LEU A 163 -2.78 1.00 -21.59
N LEU A 164 -3.86 1.47 -22.23
CA LEU A 164 -3.76 2.27 -23.46
C LEU A 164 -3.20 3.68 -23.24
N HIS A 165 -3.03 4.13 -21.99
CA HIS A 165 -2.52 5.48 -21.68
C HIS A 165 -1.37 5.52 -20.68
N THR A 166 -0.83 4.38 -20.21
CA THR A 166 0.25 4.38 -19.24
C THR A 166 1.44 3.55 -19.70
N LYS A 167 2.58 4.18 -19.91
CA LYS A 167 3.86 3.49 -19.83
C LYS A 167 3.97 2.89 -18.41
N LYS A 168 3.62 1.58 -18.31
CA LYS A 168 4.12 0.61 -17.32
C LYS A 168 4.57 1.11 -15.95
N ILE A 169 3.68 1.54 -15.10
CA ILE A 169 3.94 1.39 -13.66
C ILE A 169 2.72 0.69 -13.07
N ARG A 170 2.91 -0.56 -12.69
CA ARG A 170 1.91 -1.39 -12.04
C ARG A 170 1.78 -0.93 -10.59
N ILE A 171 0.57 -0.90 -10.05
CA ILE A 171 0.34 -0.68 -8.59
C ILE A 171 1.20 -1.65 -7.76
N SER A 172 1.41 -2.88 -8.24
CA SER A 172 2.35 -3.85 -7.67
C SER A 172 3.80 -3.37 -7.63
N GLU A 173 4.23 -2.56 -8.60
CA GLU A 173 5.59 -1.99 -8.62
C GLU A 173 5.72 -0.85 -7.62
N ILE A 174 4.66 -0.08 -7.40
CA ILE A 174 4.61 0.95 -6.35
C ILE A 174 4.70 0.28 -4.97
N CYS A 175 3.91 -0.75 -4.71
CA CYS A 175 3.98 -1.53 -3.47
C CYS A 175 5.34 -2.22 -3.30
N ASN A 176 5.93 -2.76 -4.38
CA ASN A 176 7.25 -3.39 -4.37
C ASN A 176 8.37 -2.37 -4.17
N TYR A 177 8.28 -1.19 -4.78
CA TYR A 177 9.24 -0.11 -4.58
C TYR A 177 9.23 0.35 -3.13
N TYR A 178 8.04 0.49 -2.54
CA TYR A 178 7.89 0.84 -1.13
C TYR A 178 8.53 -0.19 -0.21
N ASN A 179 8.25 -1.49 -0.41
CA ASN A 179 8.87 -2.56 0.37
C ASN A 179 10.41 -2.58 0.19
N LYS A 180 10.93 -2.25 -0.98
CA LYS A 180 12.38 -2.10 -1.19
C LYS A 180 12.95 -0.90 -0.43
N CYS A 181 12.29 0.25 -0.44
CA CYS A 181 12.72 1.43 0.28
C CYS A 181 12.66 1.24 1.80
N ALA A 182 11.59 0.63 2.32
CA ALA A 182 11.46 0.30 3.73
C ALA A 182 12.50 -0.73 4.18
N ASN A 183 12.80 -1.74 3.34
CA ASN A 183 13.81 -2.76 3.63
C ASN A 183 15.25 -2.24 3.43
N SER A 184 15.50 -1.33 2.48
CA SER A 184 16.82 -0.74 2.33
C SER A 184 17.18 0.18 3.50
N ALA A 185 16.22 0.87 4.09
CA ALA A 185 16.43 1.60 5.35
C ALA A 185 16.77 0.69 6.54
N LEU A 186 16.36 -0.60 6.50
CA LEU A 186 16.75 -1.61 7.49
C LEU A 186 18.09 -2.30 7.17
N MET A 187 18.52 -2.30 5.90
CA MET A 187 19.77 -2.96 5.45
C MET A 187 21.02 -2.07 5.51
N THR A 188 20.87 -0.76 5.75
CA THR A 188 22.01 0.16 5.94
C THR A 188 22.61 0.08 7.35
N PHE A 189 22.23 -0.90 8.16
CA PHE A 189 22.71 -1.14 9.52
C PHE A 189 23.49 -2.47 9.67
N ASN A 190 24.28 -2.84 8.67
CA ASN A 190 25.35 -3.83 8.84
C ASN A 190 26.72 -3.18 8.79
#